data_951bd79f1732f389554283f5e485c690
#
_entry.id   951bd79f1732f389554283f5e485c690
#
_cell.length_a   1.000
_cell.length_b   1.000
_cell.length_c   1.000
_cell.angle_alpha   90.00
_cell.angle_beta   90.00
_cell.angle_gamma   90.00
#
_symmetry.space_group_name_H-M   'P 1'
#
loop_
_entity.id
_entity.type
_entity.pdbx_description
1 polymer ?
#
loop_
_entity_poly.entity_id
_entity_poly.type
_entity_poly.pdbx_seq_one_letter_code
_entity_poly.pdbx_strand_id
1 'polypeptide(L)'
;MNRATKSGIAAEAQSKVEAKYSEQLAAECLEWIAAVTGKDVDPSGSMDNFYEQLRNGVLLCEVINALKPGHIKKIQTSSMAFKCMENINNFVDGAKACGVPSQETFQTVDLWEKQNLNSVVICIQSLGRKGSQFGNHRALMVASWPSSVPNLG
;
A
#
# COMPACT_ATOMS: atom_id res chain seq x y z
N MET A 1 -13.00 14.97 31.91
CA MET A 1 -12.91 14.86 31.37
C MET A 1 -12.95 14.90 30.85
N ASN A 2 -13.04 14.69 30.80
CA ASN A 2 -13.06 14.63 30.16
C ASN A 2 -12.86 14.77 29.52
N ARG A 3 -13.03 14.89 29.38
CA ARG A 3 -12.87 14.95 28.55
C ARG A 3 -13.46 14.80 27.77
N ALA A 4 -13.81 15.65 27.74
CA ALA A 4 -14.68 15.38 26.85
C ALA A 4 -14.59 14.05 26.28
N THR A 5 -15.46 13.34 26.74
CA THR A 5 -15.42 11.96 26.50
C THR A 5 -15.55 11.59 25.05
N LYS A 6 -16.43 12.27 24.34
CA LYS A 6 -16.63 11.97 22.93
C LYS A 6 -15.40 12.25 22.11
N SER A 7 -14.82 13.40 22.33
CA SER A 7 -13.58 13.73 21.63
C SER A 7 -12.50 12.74 21.97
N GLY A 8 -12.49 12.29 23.21
CA GLY A 8 -11.50 11.32 23.63
C GLY A 8 -11.61 10.02 22.87
N ILE A 9 -12.81 9.57 22.62
CA ILE A 9 -13.01 8.33 21.90
C ILE A 9 -12.54 8.45 20.45
N ALA A 10 -12.86 9.55 19.81
CA ALA A 10 -12.43 9.76 18.44
C ALA A 10 -10.92 9.87 18.34
N ALA A 11 -10.31 10.59 19.27
CA ALA A 11 -8.87 10.74 19.31
C ALA A 11 -8.19 9.39 19.56
N GLU A 12 -8.79 8.58 20.38
CA GLU A 12 -8.26 7.27 20.70
C GLU A 12 -8.26 6.37 19.47
N ALA A 13 -9.34 6.41 18.69
CA ALA A 13 -9.43 5.61 17.48
C ALA A 13 -8.38 6.04 16.47
N GLN A 14 -8.19 7.34 16.30
CA GLN A 14 -7.20 7.87 15.40
C GLN A 14 -5.80 7.47 15.84
N SER A 15 -5.55 7.55 17.11
CA SER A 15 -4.27 7.17 17.67
C SER A 15 -3.95 5.71 17.42
N LYS A 16 -4.95 4.84 17.54
CA LYS A 16 -4.74 3.42 17.29
C LYS A 16 -4.41 3.14 15.84
N VAL A 17 -5.04 3.85 14.92
CA VAL A 17 -4.73 3.70 13.50
C VAL A 17 -3.29 4.09 13.25
N GLU A 18 -2.87 5.22 13.80
CA GLU A 18 -1.49 5.67 13.62
C GLU A 18 -0.50 4.74 14.28
N ALA A 19 -0.86 4.20 15.44
CA ALA A 19 0.03 3.32 16.17
C ALA A 19 0.24 2.00 15.44
N LYS A 20 -0.67 1.63 14.55
CA LYS A 20 -0.50 0.41 13.78
C LYS A 20 0.49 0.56 12.64
N TYR A 21 0.75 1.78 12.20
CA TYR A 21 1.71 1.98 11.14
C TYR A 21 3.10 1.59 11.63
N SER A 22 3.73 0.71 10.92
CA SER A 22 5.06 0.23 11.27
C SER A 22 6.04 0.68 10.21
N GLU A 23 7.05 1.43 10.62
CA GLU A 23 8.08 1.85 9.69
C GLU A 23 8.83 0.66 9.13
N GLN A 24 9.00 -0.37 9.94
CA GLN A 24 9.68 -1.56 9.46
C GLN A 24 8.88 -2.25 8.37
N LEU A 25 7.58 -2.41 8.57
CA LEU A 25 6.74 -3.06 7.56
C LEU A 25 6.63 -2.20 6.31
N ALA A 26 6.56 -0.88 6.48
CA ALA A 26 6.53 0.02 5.34
C ALA A 26 7.82 -0.09 4.53
N ALA A 27 8.96 -0.16 5.22
CA ALA A 27 10.24 -0.33 4.54
C ALA A 27 10.26 -1.62 3.75
N GLU A 28 9.74 -2.69 4.35
CA GLU A 28 9.69 -3.98 3.66
C GLU A 28 8.81 -3.92 2.42
N CYS A 29 7.70 -3.17 2.51
CA CYS A 29 6.85 -2.98 1.35
C CYS A 29 7.60 -2.27 0.23
N LEU A 30 8.35 -1.23 0.57
CA LEU A 30 9.10 -0.48 -0.45
C LEU A 30 10.20 -1.33 -1.05
N GLU A 31 10.85 -2.16 -0.25
CA GLU A 31 11.86 -3.07 -0.76
C GLU A 31 11.25 -4.08 -1.72
N TRP A 32 10.08 -4.60 -1.36
CA TRP A 32 9.39 -5.53 -2.24
C TRP A 32 9.00 -4.87 -3.56
N ILE A 33 8.49 -3.64 -3.48
CA ILE A 33 8.11 -2.90 -4.68
C ILE A 33 9.33 -2.73 -5.59
N ALA A 34 10.47 -2.36 -5.00
CA ALA A 34 11.69 -2.20 -5.78
C ALA A 34 12.09 -3.51 -6.46
N ALA A 35 11.99 -4.61 -5.73
CA ALA A 35 12.36 -5.90 -6.27
C ALA A 35 11.43 -6.34 -7.39
N VAL A 36 10.13 -6.12 -7.22
CA VAL A 36 9.14 -6.55 -8.21
C VAL A 36 9.20 -5.70 -9.46
N THR A 37 9.37 -4.38 -9.31
CA THR A 37 9.35 -3.49 -10.46
C THR A 37 10.73 -3.30 -11.09
N GLY A 38 11.79 -3.62 -10.37
CA GLY A 38 13.14 -3.33 -10.84
C GLY A 38 13.49 -1.86 -10.76
N LYS A 39 12.70 -1.07 -10.07
CA LYS A 39 12.95 0.37 -9.95
C LYS A 39 13.76 0.67 -8.70
N ASP A 40 14.43 1.81 -8.73
CA ASP A 40 15.20 2.28 -7.60
C ASP A 40 14.26 3.04 -6.66
N VAL A 41 14.00 2.46 -5.50
CA VAL A 41 13.05 3.00 -4.54
C VAL A 41 13.77 3.20 -3.21
N ASP A 42 13.64 4.39 -2.62
CA ASP A 42 14.20 4.65 -1.30
C ASP A 42 13.42 3.81 -0.29
N PRO A 43 14.05 2.89 0.42
CA PRO A 43 13.32 1.95 1.28
C PRO A 43 13.03 2.47 2.67
N SER A 44 13.30 3.74 2.95
CA SER A 44 13.01 4.27 4.27
C SER A 44 11.53 4.13 4.59
N GLY A 45 11.24 3.56 5.75
CA GLY A 45 9.85 3.30 6.15
C GLY A 45 9.17 4.45 6.86
N SER A 46 9.79 5.64 6.91
CA SER A 46 9.11 6.79 7.52
C SER A 46 7.84 7.10 6.74
N MET A 47 6.85 7.64 7.45
CA MET A 47 5.59 7.99 6.80
C MET A 47 5.80 8.96 5.65
N ASP A 48 6.69 9.93 5.84
CA ASP A 48 6.92 10.91 4.80
C ASP A 48 7.49 10.28 3.54
N ASN A 49 8.48 9.41 3.69
CA ASN A 49 9.07 8.76 2.53
C ASN A 49 8.09 7.80 1.88
N PHE A 50 7.40 7.02 2.68
CA PHE A 50 6.41 6.06 2.16
C PHE A 50 5.38 6.81 1.33
N TYR A 51 4.89 7.92 1.85
CA TYR A 51 3.92 8.74 1.15
C TYR A 51 4.49 9.31 -0.15
N GLU A 52 5.68 9.90 -0.08
CA GLU A 52 6.27 10.52 -1.26
C GLU A 52 6.56 9.52 -2.38
N GLN A 53 6.98 8.32 -2.01
CA GLN A 53 7.27 7.30 -3.00
C GLN A 53 6.01 6.80 -3.71
N LEU A 54 4.87 6.79 -3.01
CA LEU A 54 3.70 6.11 -3.52
C LEU A 54 2.53 7.03 -3.91
N ARG A 55 2.58 8.28 -3.52
CA ARG A 55 1.41 9.16 -3.62
C ARG A 55 0.85 9.33 -5.02
N ASN A 56 1.70 9.30 -6.03
CA ASN A 56 1.23 9.49 -7.40
C ASN A 56 0.72 8.20 -8.04
N GLY A 57 0.85 7.09 -7.35
CA GLY A 57 0.32 5.81 -7.80
C GLY A 57 1.12 5.12 -8.90
N VAL A 58 2.18 5.75 -9.41
CA VAL A 58 2.92 5.19 -10.54
C VAL A 58 3.59 3.88 -10.17
N LEU A 59 4.35 3.88 -9.07
CA LEU A 59 5.03 2.65 -8.64
C LEU A 59 4.04 1.54 -8.35
N LEU A 60 2.92 1.89 -7.72
CA LEU A 60 1.90 0.90 -7.40
C LEU A 60 1.34 0.26 -8.65
N CYS A 61 1.05 1.07 -9.68
CA CYS A 61 0.57 0.54 -10.95
C CYS A 61 1.62 -0.33 -11.62
N GLU A 62 2.88 0.04 -11.48
CA GLU A 62 3.97 -0.77 -12.05
C GLU A 62 4.06 -2.13 -11.36
N VAL A 63 3.76 -2.19 -10.07
CA VAL A 63 3.70 -3.47 -9.37
C VAL A 63 2.62 -4.35 -9.98
N ILE A 64 1.45 -3.80 -10.22
CA ILE A 64 0.35 -4.58 -10.82
C ILE A 64 0.78 -5.11 -12.18
N ASN A 65 1.40 -4.27 -13.00
CA ASN A 65 1.81 -4.71 -14.33
C ASN A 65 2.97 -5.70 -14.29
N ALA A 66 3.77 -5.68 -13.23
CA ALA A 66 4.81 -6.68 -13.06
C ALA A 66 4.22 -8.03 -12.71
N LEU A 67 3.14 -8.04 -11.93
CA LEU A 67 2.46 -9.28 -11.56
C LEU A 67 1.51 -9.78 -12.62
N LYS A 68 0.80 -8.86 -13.27
CA LYS A 68 -0.12 -9.18 -14.38
C LYS A 68 0.19 -8.26 -15.54
N PRO A 69 1.08 -8.67 -16.41
CA PRO A 69 1.53 -7.78 -17.50
C PRO A 69 0.38 -7.24 -18.34
N GLY A 70 0.39 -5.94 -18.54
CA GLY A 70 -0.61 -5.28 -19.37
C GLY A 70 -1.95 -5.05 -18.69
N HIS A 71 -2.09 -5.38 -17.42
CA HIS A 71 -3.38 -5.23 -16.76
C HIS A 71 -3.81 -3.75 -16.71
N ILE A 72 -2.89 -2.87 -16.34
CA ILE A 72 -3.16 -1.44 -16.37
C ILE A 72 -2.59 -0.90 -17.67
N LYS A 73 -3.48 -0.49 -18.56
CA LYS A 73 -3.07 -0.15 -19.92
C LYS A 73 -2.36 1.18 -19.98
N LYS A 74 -2.69 2.10 -19.11
CA LYS A 74 -2.03 3.40 -19.10
C LYS A 74 -1.80 3.87 -17.68
N ILE A 75 -0.55 4.12 -17.36
CA ILE A 75 -0.18 4.71 -16.07
C ILE A 75 0.01 6.19 -16.31
N GLN A 76 -0.74 7.02 -15.57
CA GLN A 76 -0.67 8.46 -15.72
C GLN A 76 0.64 8.98 -15.11
N THR A 77 1.35 9.80 -15.87
CA THR A 77 2.61 10.36 -15.38
C THR A 77 2.48 11.83 -15.01
N SER A 78 1.28 12.38 -15.10
CA SER A 78 1.00 13.76 -14.74
C SER A 78 1.02 13.95 -13.23
N SER A 79 1.39 15.16 -12.79
CA SER A 79 1.34 15.48 -11.37
C SER A 79 -0.03 16.02 -10.94
N MET A 80 -0.97 16.11 -11.86
CA MET A 80 -2.31 16.60 -11.52
C MET A 80 -2.99 15.63 -10.56
N ALA A 81 -3.66 16.20 -9.56
CA ALA A 81 -4.24 15.39 -8.49
C ALA A 81 -5.15 14.29 -9.00
N PHE A 82 -6.05 14.62 -9.92
CA PHE A 82 -7.01 13.59 -10.36
C PHE A 82 -6.34 12.49 -11.18
N LYS A 83 -5.23 12.79 -11.83
CA LYS A 83 -4.48 11.76 -12.55
C LYS A 83 -3.77 10.84 -11.56
N CYS A 84 -3.20 11.40 -10.51
CA CYS A 84 -2.58 10.59 -9.47
C CYS A 84 -3.62 9.71 -8.78
N MET A 85 -4.78 10.27 -8.50
CA MET A 85 -5.86 9.50 -7.88
C MET A 85 -6.38 8.41 -8.79
N GLU A 86 -6.37 8.66 -10.10
CA GLU A 86 -6.75 7.62 -11.06
C GLU A 86 -5.76 6.45 -10.99
N ASN A 87 -4.46 6.74 -10.90
CA ASN A 87 -3.47 5.68 -10.74
C ASN A 87 -3.73 4.87 -9.49
N ILE A 88 -3.99 5.55 -8.37
CA ILE A 88 -4.23 4.87 -7.11
C ILE A 88 -5.45 3.96 -7.23
N ASN A 89 -6.51 4.47 -7.84
CA ASN A 89 -7.71 3.68 -8.01
C ASN A 89 -7.47 2.47 -8.90
N ASN A 90 -6.70 2.65 -9.96
CA ASN A 90 -6.34 1.53 -10.84
C ASN A 90 -5.51 0.49 -10.12
N PHE A 91 -4.63 0.94 -9.22
CA PHE A 91 -3.87 0.01 -8.41
C PHE A 91 -4.79 -0.81 -7.51
N VAL A 92 -5.75 -0.14 -6.83
CA VAL A 92 -6.66 -0.85 -5.94
C VAL A 92 -7.46 -1.88 -6.71
N ASP A 93 -7.98 -1.50 -7.88
CA ASP A 93 -8.71 -2.45 -8.72
C ASP A 93 -7.82 -3.60 -9.17
N GLY A 94 -6.58 -3.28 -9.52
CA GLY A 94 -5.62 -4.31 -9.92
C GLY A 94 -5.27 -5.25 -8.78
N ALA A 95 -5.17 -4.72 -7.57
CA ALA A 95 -4.90 -5.55 -6.40
C ALA A 95 -6.04 -6.54 -6.18
N LYS A 96 -7.27 -6.07 -6.31
CA LYS A 96 -8.42 -6.96 -6.20
C LYS A 96 -8.40 -8.03 -7.27
N ALA A 97 -8.03 -7.66 -8.49
CA ALA A 97 -7.92 -8.62 -9.58
C ALA A 97 -6.83 -9.66 -9.30
N CYS A 98 -5.83 -9.30 -8.50
CA CYS A 98 -4.79 -10.23 -8.11
C CYS A 98 -5.17 -11.07 -6.88
N GLY A 99 -6.37 -10.86 -6.34
CA GLY A 99 -6.87 -11.69 -5.25
C GLY A 99 -6.90 -11.04 -3.89
N VAL A 100 -6.55 -9.75 -3.78
CA VAL A 100 -6.61 -9.06 -2.50
C VAL A 100 -8.08 -8.84 -2.12
N PRO A 101 -8.50 -9.29 -0.93
CA PRO A 101 -9.89 -9.09 -0.50
C PRO A 101 -10.19 -7.61 -0.33
N SER A 102 -11.45 -7.24 -0.57
CA SER A 102 -11.84 -5.83 -0.47
C SER A 102 -11.49 -5.20 0.87
N GLN A 103 -11.64 -5.95 1.96
CA GLN A 103 -11.37 -5.41 3.28
C GLN A 103 -9.90 -5.17 3.54
N GLU A 104 -9.02 -5.66 2.67
CA GLU A 104 -7.59 -5.40 2.78
C GLU A 104 -7.11 -4.39 1.76
N THR A 105 -8.02 -3.77 1.02
CA THR A 105 -7.68 -2.67 0.14
C THR A 105 -7.88 -1.35 0.89
N PHE A 106 -7.66 -0.24 0.18
CA PHE A 106 -7.78 1.06 0.82
C PHE A 106 -8.49 2.02 -0.13
N GLN A 107 -8.91 3.17 0.40
CA GLN A 107 -9.54 4.19 -0.41
C GLN A 107 -8.49 5.17 -0.91
N THR A 108 -8.77 5.80 -2.05
CA THR A 108 -7.83 6.73 -2.66
C THR A 108 -7.32 7.76 -1.66
N VAL A 109 -8.24 8.32 -0.86
CA VAL A 109 -7.86 9.36 0.10
C VAL A 109 -6.96 8.84 1.22
N ASP A 110 -7.02 7.54 1.51
CA ASP A 110 -6.14 6.98 2.52
C ASP A 110 -4.68 7.20 2.17
N LEU A 111 -4.36 7.12 0.89
CA LEU A 111 -3.01 7.39 0.42
C LEU A 111 -2.83 8.85 0.03
N TRP A 112 -3.70 9.34 -0.86
CA TRP A 112 -3.48 10.68 -1.43
C TRP A 112 -3.47 11.77 -0.37
N GLU A 113 -4.33 11.64 0.64
CA GLU A 113 -4.41 12.63 1.70
C GLU A 113 -3.79 12.16 3.01
N LYS A 114 -3.03 11.07 2.97
CA LYS A 114 -2.37 10.52 4.15
C LYS A 114 -3.33 10.15 5.27
N GLN A 115 -4.55 9.79 4.93
CA GLN A 115 -5.53 9.54 5.97
C GLN A 115 -5.30 8.23 6.69
N ASN A 116 -4.76 7.23 5.99
CA ASN A 116 -4.53 5.93 6.61
C ASN A 116 -3.46 5.17 5.85
N LEU A 117 -2.20 5.52 6.08
CA LEU A 117 -1.11 4.85 5.38
C LEU A 117 -0.95 3.41 5.81
N ASN A 118 -1.42 3.06 7.02
CA ASN A 118 -1.36 1.67 7.43
C ASN A 118 -2.20 0.77 6.53
N SER A 119 -3.34 1.25 6.08
CA SER A 119 -4.18 0.46 5.18
C SER A 119 -3.46 0.21 3.85
N VAL A 120 -2.61 1.15 3.43
CA VAL A 120 -1.82 0.96 2.22
C VAL A 120 -0.78 -0.13 2.44
N VAL A 121 -0.12 -0.12 3.60
CA VAL A 121 0.84 -1.17 3.96
C VAL A 121 0.16 -2.54 3.92
N ILE A 122 -1.01 -2.65 4.55
CA ILE A 122 -1.74 -3.91 4.59
C ILE A 122 -2.07 -4.40 3.19
N CYS A 123 -2.52 -3.49 2.33
CA CYS A 123 -2.86 -3.86 0.96
C CYS A 123 -1.64 -4.39 0.20
N ILE A 124 -0.51 -3.71 0.33
CA ILE A 124 0.70 -4.13 -0.36
C ILE A 124 1.16 -5.51 0.15
N GLN A 125 1.09 -5.73 1.45
CA GLN A 125 1.48 -7.02 2.00
C GLN A 125 0.55 -8.14 1.53
N SER A 126 -0.74 -7.86 1.48
CA SER A 126 -1.70 -8.83 0.97
C SER A 126 -1.42 -9.14 -0.50
N LEU A 127 -1.15 -8.10 -1.28
CA LEU A 127 -0.83 -8.26 -2.69
C LEU A 127 0.44 -9.10 -2.85
N GLY A 128 1.44 -8.86 -2.02
CA GLY A 128 2.68 -9.62 -2.10
C GLY A 128 2.44 -11.11 -1.89
N ARG A 129 1.63 -11.45 -0.89
CA ARG A 129 1.33 -12.85 -0.62
C ARG A 129 0.57 -13.49 -1.78
N LYS A 130 -0.37 -12.74 -2.39
CA LYS A 130 -1.11 -13.24 -3.54
C LYS A 130 -0.24 -13.29 -4.79
N GLY A 131 0.64 -12.30 -4.91
CA GLY A 131 1.46 -12.18 -6.10
C GLY A 131 2.38 -13.35 -6.35
N SER A 132 2.75 -14.08 -5.32
CA SER A 132 3.62 -15.25 -5.50
C SER A 132 2.95 -16.31 -6.39
N GLN A 133 1.64 -16.27 -6.49
CA GLN A 133 0.91 -17.22 -7.33
C GLN A 133 1.11 -16.98 -8.81
N PHE A 134 1.65 -15.83 -9.19
CA PHE A 134 1.85 -15.50 -10.60
C PHE A 134 3.23 -15.89 -11.10
N GLY A 135 4.01 -16.59 -10.29
CA GLY A 135 5.29 -17.11 -10.74
C GLY A 135 6.39 -16.07 -10.92
N ASN A 136 6.19 -14.88 -10.40
CA ASN A 136 7.20 -13.83 -10.48
C ASN A 136 8.28 -14.11 -9.44
N HIS A 137 9.52 -14.29 -9.89
CA HIS A 137 10.61 -14.60 -8.97
C HIS A 137 10.79 -13.54 -7.90
N ARG A 138 10.62 -12.29 -8.26
CA ARG A 138 10.79 -11.21 -7.31
C ARG A 138 9.72 -11.24 -6.24
N ALA A 139 8.50 -11.66 -6.63
CA ALA A 139 7.41 -11.75 -5.67
C ALA A 139 7.66 -12.83 -4.63
N LEU A 140 8.53 -13.79 -4.92
CA LEU A 140 8.81 -14.83 -3.94
C LEU A 140 9.49 -14.32 -2.69
N MET A 141 10.04 -13.11 -2.74
CA MET A 141 10.67 -12.52 -1.56
C MET A 141 9.69 -12.39 -0.40
N VAL A 142 8.41 -12.28 -0.69
CA VAL A 142 7.42 -12.13 0.38
C VAL A 142 7.26 -13.40 1.20
N ALA A 143 7.82 -14.50 0.77
CA ALA A 143 7.72 -15.71 1.55
C ALA A 143 8.33 -15.54 2.94
N SER A 144 9.25 -14.59 3.08
CA SER A 144 9.89 -14.33 4.36
C SER A 144 9.13 -13.30 5.19
N TRP A 145 8.06 -12.71 4.66
CA TRP A 145 7.32 -11.72 5.41
C TRP A 145 6.66 -12.34 6.63
N PRO A 146 6.64 -11.62 7.74
CA PRO A 146 6.01 -12.13 8.94
C PRO A 146 4.54 -12.40 8.70
N SER A 147 4.09 -13.53 9.17
CA SER A 147 2.67 -13.86 9.06
C SER A 147 1.86 -13.11 10.09
N SER A 148 2.51 -12.35 10.94
CA SER A 148 1.80 -11.60 11.97
C SER A 148 0.84 -10.58 11.42
N VAL A 149 1.03 -10.17 10.18
CA VAL A 149 0.13 -9.20 9.60
C VAL A 149 -1.31 -9.68 9.59
N PRO A 150 -1.59 -10.90 9.16
CA PRO A 150 -2.96 -11.37 9.18
C PRO A 150 -3.53 -11.50 10.57
N ASN A 151 -2.67 -11.54 11.55
CA ASN A 151 -3.16 -11.66 12.93
C ASN A 151 -3.87 -10.44 13.39
N LEU A 152 -3.82 -9.40 12.62
CA LEU A 152 -4.61 -8.24 12.92
C LEU A 152 -6.08 -8.55 12.83
N GLY A 153 -6.41 -9.57 12.11
CA GLY A 153 -7.78 -9.98 12.01
C GLY A 153 -8.22 -10.75 13.19
#